data_e6045d8c464cb8dcb11b6fed714d5782
#
_entry.id   e6045d8c464cb8dcb11b6fed714d5782
#
_cell.length_a   1.000
_cell.length_b   1.000
_cell.length_c   1.000
_cell.angle_alpha   90.00
_cell.angle_beta   90.00
_cell.angle_gamma   90.00
#
_symmetry.space_group_name_H-M   'P 1'
#
loop_
_entity.id
_entity.type
_entity.pdbx_description
1 polymer ?
#
loop_
_entity_poly.entity_id
_entity_poly.type
_entity_poly.pdbx_seq_one_letter_code
_entity_poly.pdbx_strand_id
1 'polypeptide(L)'
;MASVNKVILVGNLGADPELRYTPAGTPVATFNLATHEQWTNKSGEKGERTEWHRIVAWARLGEICGEYLHKGKQVYIEGRLQTRAWEDREGNKRYTTEIVAQTMQMLGPSGREGRVEAREEAFPVEEPISIPDDDIPF
;
A
#
# COMPACT_ATOMS: atom_id res chain seq x y z
N MET A 1 13.71 -9.35 24.87
CA MET A 1 13.98 -10.14 23.66
C MET A 1 14.01 -9.23 22.44
N ALA A 2 15.02 -9.37 21.63
CA ALA A 2 15.13 -8.58 20.42
C ALA A 2 14.36 -9.24 19.29
N SER A 3 13.64 -8.44 18.51
CA SER A 3 12.90 -8.95 17.38
C SER A 3 12.75 -7.84 16.34
N VAL A 4 12.38 -8.24 15.13
CA VAL A 4 12.09 -7.31 14.07
C VAL A 4 10.88 -7.80 13.30
N ASN A 5 10.05 -6.88 12.87
CA ASN A 5 8.88 -7.18 12.07
C ASN A 5 8.74 -6.05 11.08
N LYS A 6 9.28 -6.26 9.88
CA LYS A 6 9.33 -5.19 8.89
C LYS A 6 9.12 -5.74 7.50
N VAL A 7 8.32 -5.03 6.71
CA VAL A 7 8.04 -5.36 5.34
C VAL A 7 8.29 -4.14 4.48
N ILE A 8 8.97 -4.34 3.36
CA ILE A 8 9.22 -3.27 2.40
C ILE A 8 8.76 -3.76 1.03
N LEU A 9 7.90 -2.99 0.40
CA LEU A 9 7.33 -3.36 -0.89
C LEU A 9 7.32 -2.19 -1.84
N VAL A 10 7.54 -2.48 -3.11
CA VAL A 10 7.26 -1.55 -4.20
C VAL A 10 6.38 -2.31 -5.18
N GLY A 11 5.20 -1.78 -5.43
CA GLY A 11 4.27 -2.46 -6.30
C GLY A 11 3.18 -1.54 -6.77
N ASN A 12 2.18 -2.13 -7.41
CA ASN A 12 1.08 -1.36 -8.00
C ASN A 12 -0.24 -1.79 -7.40
N LEU A 13 -1.13 -0.83 -7.19
CA LEU A 13 -2.45 -1.12 -6.66
C LEU A 13 -3.27 -1.88 -7.70
N GLY A 14 -3.99 -2.90 -7.23
CA GLY A 14 -4.86 -3.67 -8.10
C GLY A 14 -6.24 -3.06 -8.28
N ALA A 15 -6.62 -2.16 -7.39
CA ALA A 15 -7.89 -1.47 -7.42
C ALA A 15 -7.77 -0.22 -6.58
N ASP A 16 -8.78 0.64 -6.65
CA ASP A 16 -8.81 1.84 -5.82
C ASP A 16 -8.86 1.43 -4.35
N PRO A 17 -8.21 2.19 -3.46
CA PRO A 17 -8.28 1.89 -2.04
C PRO A 17 -9.71 2.03 -1.52
N GLU A 18 -10.03 1.20 -0.54
CA GLU A 18 -11.30 1.30 0.15
C GLU A 18 -11.08 2.05 1.45
N LEU A 19 -11.75 3.19 1.60
CA LEU A 19 -11.61 4.00 2.80
C LEU A 19 -12.84 3.83 3.67
N ARG A 20 -12.62 3.46 4.91
CA ARG A 20 -13.68 3.28 5.88
C ARG A 20 -13.32 3.99 7.17
N TYR A 21 -14.31 4.12 8.03
CA TYR A 21 -14.10 4.77 9.32
C TYR A 21 -14.54 3.81 10.41
N THR A 22 -13.72 3.72 11.46
CA THR A 22 -14.08 2.91 12.61
C THR A 22 -15.22 3.59 13.38
N PRO A 23 -15.86 2.87 14.32
CA PRO A 23 -16.88 3.52 15.15
C PRO A 23 -16.38 4.74 15.90
N ALA A 24 -15.08 4.79 16.17
CA ALA A 24 -14.48 5.95 16.84
C ALA A 24 -14.16 7.08 15.86
N GLY A 25 -14.41 6.88 14.55
CA GLY A 25 -14.17 7.91 13.56
C GLY A 25 -12.77 7.90 12.95
N THR A 26 -11.99 6.86 13.20
CA THR A 26 -10.63 6.77 12.65
C THR A 26 -10.68 6.25 11.23
N PRO A 27 -10.07 6.95 10.27
CA PRO A 27 -10.04 6.44 8.89
C PRO A 27 -9.11 5.25 8.74
N VAL A 28 -9.52 4.30 7.91
CA VAL A 28 -8.75 3.11 7.60
C VAL A 28 -8.85 2.86 6.10
N ALA A 29 -7.73 2.85 5.41
CA ALA A 29 -7.69 2.54 3.99
C ALA A 29 -7.12 1.15 3.81
N THR A 30 -7.75 0.37 2.93
CA THR A 30 -7.33 -0.97 2.62
C THR A 30 -7.19 -1.11 1.12
N PHE A 31 -6.10 -1.70 0.67
CA PHE A 31 -5.90 -1.95 -0.74
C PHE A 31 -4.97 -3.13 -0.94
N ASN A 32 -5.01 -3.71 -2.14
CA ASN A 32 -4.15 -4.80 -2.50
C ASN A 32 -3.03 -4.28 -3.39
N LEU A 33 -1.83 -4.71 -3.07
CA LEU A 33 -0.63 -4.28 -3.79
C LEU A 33 0.00 -5.48 -4.47
N ALA A 34 0.27 -5.34 -5.76
CA ALA A 34 0.86 -6.42 -6.54
C ALA A 34 2.35 -6.21 -6.67
N THR A 35 3.11 -7.25 -6.37
CA THR A 35 4.53 -7.28 -6.68
C THR A 35 4.76 -8.40 -7.68
N HIS A 36 5.67 -8.17 -8.62
CA HIS A 36 5.92 -9.11 -9.71
C HIS A 36 7.32 -9.66 -9.61
N GLU A 37 7.44 -10.96 -9.84
CA GLU A 37 8.72 -11.63 -9.90
C GLU A 37 8.87 -12.28 -11.25
N GLN A 38 10.06 -12.22 -11.79
CA GLN A 38 10.41 -12.91 -13.03
C GLN A 38 11.67 -13.67 -12.80
N TRP A 39 11.75 -14.84 -13.41
CA TRP A 39 12.97 -15.66 -13.28
C TRP A 39 13.16 -16.44 -14.55
N THR A 40 14.40 -16.92 -14.73
CA THR A 40 14.76 -17.83 -15.80
C THR A 40 15.38 -19.06 -15.15
N ASN A 41 14.82 -20.23 -15.44
CA ASN A 41 15.37 -21.44 -14.85
C ASN A 41 16.60 -21.94 -15.66
N LYS A 42 17.15 -23.06 -15.21
CA LYS A 42 18.37 -23.56 -15.82
C LYS A 42 18.18 -23.99 -17.26
N SER A 43 16.96 -24.35 -17.66
CA SER A 43 16.71 -24.73 -19.05
C SER A 43 16.35 -23.56 -19.93
N GLY A 44 16.48 -22.33 -19.41
CA GLY A 44 16.19 -21.15 -20.19
C GLY A 44 14.73 -20.76 -20.24
N GLU A 45 13.90 -21.47 -19.49
CA GLU A 45 12.47 -21.14 -19.43
C GLU A 45 12.25 -19.96 -18.51
N LYS A 46 11.35 -19.08 -18.94
CA LYS A 46 11.00 -17.91 -18.14
C LYS A 46 9.72 -18.14 -17.39
N GLY A 47 9.69 -17.68 -16.15
CA GLY A 47 8.50 -17.71 -15.36
C GLY A 47 8.23 -16.36 -14.76
N GLU A 48 6.99 -16.14 -14.38
CA GLU A 48 6.65 -14.94 -13.63
C GLU A 48 5.53 -15.24 -12.68
N ARG A 49 5.47 -14.44 -11.65
CA ARG A 49 4.47 -14.61 -10.61
C ARG A 49 4.11 -13.25 -10.04
N THR A 50 2.85 -13.09 -9.74
CA THR A 50 2.36 -11.91 -9.06
C THR A 50 1.96 -12.30 -7.65
N GLU A 51 2.48 -11.56 -6.69
CA GLU A 51 2.12 -11.76 -5.30
C GLU A 51 1.23 -10.59 -4.88
N TRP A 52 0.11 -10.90 -4.24
CA TRP A 52 -0.83 -9.87 -3.78
C TRP A 52 -0.69 -9.69 -2.29
N HIS A 53 -0.52 -8.44 -1.88
CA HIS A 53 -0.33 -8.09 -0.47
C HIS A 53 -1.48 -7.19 -0.03
N ARG A 54 -2.07 -7.54 1.10
CA ARG A 54 -3.14 -6.72 1.66
C ARG A 54 -2.53 -5.66 2.55
N ILE A 55 -2.77 -4.40 2.20
CA ILE A 55 -2.19 -3.26 2.89
C ILE A 55 -3.30 -2.55 3.65
N VAL A 56 -3.02 -2.21 4.91
CA VAL A 56 -3.96 -1.47 5.75
C VAL A 56 -3.23 -0.23 6.25
N ALA A 57 -3.84 0.93 6.04
CA ALA A 57 -3.25 2.20 6.47
C ALA A 57 -4.25 2.90 7.39
N TRP A 58 -3.79 3.33 8.55
CA TRP A 58 -4.63 3.89 9.60
C TRP A 58 -4.46 5.39 9.72
N ALA A 59 -5.52 6.04 10.18
CA ALA A 59 -5.51 7.44 10.59
C ALA A 59 -5.08 8.33 9.42
N ARG A 60 -4.18 9.24 9.67
CA ARG A 60 -3.78 10.21 8.64
C ARG A 60 -3.23 9.53 7.40
N LEU A 61 -2.43 8.48 7.56
CA LEU A 61 -1.92 7.75 6.42
C LEU A 61 -3.05 7.11 5.62
N GLY A 62 -4.08 6.62 6.31
CA GLY A 62 -5.24 6.07 5.64
C GLY A 62 -5.97 7.11 4.81
N GLU A 63 -6.13 8.31 5.34
CA GLU A 63 -6.75 9.40 4.58
C GLU A 63 -5.95 9.72 3.33
N ILE A 64 -4.64 9.80 3.47
CA ILE A 64 -3.77 10.11 2.34
C ILE A 64 -3.88 9.03 1.27
N CYS A 65 -3.86 7.77 1.67
CA CYS A 65 -3.99 6.68 0.72
C CYS A 65 -5.34 6.72 0.01
N GLY A 66 -6.41 6.95 0.77
CA GLY A 66 -7.74 6.99 0.19
C GLY A 66 -7.93 8.14 -0.77
N GLU A 67 -7.23 9.24 -0.53
CA GLU A 67 -7.40 10.44 -1.35
C GLU A 67 -6.54 10.43 -2.60
N TYR A 68 -5.32 9.92 -2.51
CA TYR A 68 -4.35 10.08 -3.59
C TYR A 68 -4.04 8.81 -4.37
N LEU A 69 -4.31 7.64 -3.83
CA LEU A 69 -3.97 6.41 -4.52
C LEU A 69 -5.14 5.94 -5.37
N HIS A 70 -4.82 5.19 -6.41
CA HIS A 70 -5.84 4.67 -7.32
C HIS A 70 -5.30 3.43 -7.99
N LYS A 71 -6.18 2.71 -8.64
CA LYS A 71 -5.81 1.49 -9.37
C LYS A 71 -4.65 1.77 -10.32
N GLY A 72 -3.66 0.90 -10.28
CA GLY A 72 -2.50 0.99 -11.14
C GLY A 72 -1.37 1.85 -10.61
N LYS A 73 -1.61 2.64 -9.56
CA LYS A 73 -0.57 3.53 -9.04
C LYS A 73 0.55 2.73 -8.42
N GLN A 74 1.77 3.11 -8.70
CA GLN A 74 2.95 2.49 -8.10
C GLN A 74 3.30 3.21 -6.80
N VAL A 75 3.53 2.44 -5.75
CA VAL A 75 3.84 3.00 -4.44
C VAL A 75 4.94 2.19 -3.76
N TYR A 76 5.63 2.86 -2.87
CA TYR A 76 6.56 2.27 -1.92
C TYR A 76 5.85 2.17 -0.59
N ILE A 77 5.86 0.99 0.01
CA ILE A 77 5.22 0.76 1.30
C ILE A 77 6.25 0.18 2.25
N GLU A 78 6.28 0.71 3.44
CA GLU A 78 7.08 0.17 4.52
C GLU A 78 6.17 -0.02 5.71
N GLY A 79 6.18 -1.21 6.30
CA GLY A 79 5.29 -1.47 7.43
C GLY A 79 5.66 -2.76 8.13
N ARG A 80 4.67 -3.36 8.77
CA ARG A 80 4.87 -4.58 9.53
C ARG A 80 3.76 -5.57 9.24
N LEU A 81 4.04 -6.83 9.48
CA LEU A 81 3.05 -7.89 9.33
C LEU A 81 2.18 -7.95 10.58
N GLN A 82 0.92 -8.18 10.37
CA GLN A 82 -0.02 -8.37 11.48
C GLN A 82 -1.04 -9.40 11.06
N THR A 83 -1.27 -10.38 11.92
CA THR A 83 -2.26 -11.41 11.69
C THR A 83 -3.40 -11.20 12.66
N ARG A 84 -4.62 -11.18 12.14
CA ARG A 84 -5.79 -11.08 13.00
C ARG A 84 -6.67 -12.31 12.81
N ALA A 85 -7.34 -12.68 13.87
CA ALA A 85 -8.25 -13.81 13.86
C ALA A 85 -9.69 -13.29 13.77
N TRP A 86 -10.53 -14.04 13.06
CA TRP A 86 -11.94 -13.69 12.93
C TRP A 86 -12.72 -14.96 12.67
N GLU A 87 -14.04 -14.88 12.83
CA GLU A 87 -14.90 -16.04 12.59
C GLU A 87 -15.75 -15.78 11.35
N ASP A 88 -15.86 -16.82 10.52
CA ASP A 88 -16.71 -16.70 9.35
C ASP A 88 -18.16 -17.02 9.73
N ARG A 89 -19.02 -17.00 8.74
CA ARG A 89 -20.46 -17.20 8.97
C ARG A 89 -20.78 -18.57 9.53
N GLU A 90 -19.92 -19.53 9.31
CA GLU A 90 -20.13 -20.90 9.77
C GLU A 90 -19.50 -21.16 11.12
N GLY A 91 -18.92 -20.12 11.73
CA GLY A 91 -18.29 -20.27 13.03
C GLY A 91 -16.87 -20.77 13.00
N ASN A 92 -16.30 -20.91 11.80
CA ASN A 92 -14.91 -21.36 11.68
C ASN A 92 -13.96 -20.22 11.94
N LYS A 93 -12.90 -20.51 12.69
CA LYS A 93 -11.88 -19.52 12.97
C LYS A 93 -10.99 -19.34 11.77
N ARG A 94 -10.80 -18.08 11.38
CA ARG A 94 -9.99 -17.73 10.23
C ARG A 94 -8.92 -16.74 10.64
N TYR A 95 -7.85 -16.69 9.85
CA TYR A 95 -6.73 -15.79 10.09
C TYR A 95 -6.45 -15.03 8.82
N THR A 96 -6.20 -13.74 8.97
CA THR A 96 -5.82 -12.90 7.84
C THR A 96 -4.55 -12.18 8.21
N THR A 97 -3.54 -12.31 7.34
CA THR A 97 -2.27 -11.61 7.53
C THR A 97 -2.27 -10.39 6.64
N GLU A 98 -2.00 -9.25 7.25
CA GLU A 98 -2.03 -7.97 6.58
C GLU A 98 -0.73 -7.24 6.84
N ILE A 99 -0.45 -6.25 6.00
CA ILE A 99 0.68 -5.36 6.21
C ILE A 99 0.13 -4.03 6.67
N VAL A 100 0.51 -3.64 7.88
CA VAL A 100 0.09 -2.34 8.43
C VAL A 100 1.13 -1.33 7.98
N ALA A 101 0.73 -0.45 7.06
CA ALA A 101 1.63 0.52 6.47
C ALA A 101 2.02 1.57 7.50
N GLN A 102 3.28 1.91 7.54
CA GLN A 102 3.81 2.97 8.39
C GLN A 102 4.34 4.12 7.55
N THR A 103 4.85 3.81 6.37
CA THR A 103 5.37 4.79 5.43
C THR A 103 4.87 4.46 4.05
N MET A 104 4.44 5.47 3.32
CA MET A 104 3.99 5.30 1.95
C MET A 104 4.52 6.44 1.11
N GLN A 105 5.06 6.10 -0.06
CA GLN A 105 5.49 7.10 -1.03
C GLN A 105 4.95 6.73 -2.39
N MET A 106 4.42 7.73 -3.08
CA MET A 106 3.95 7.53 -4.45
C MET A 106 5.13 7.58 -5.39
N LEU A 107 5.18 6.62 -6.30
CA LEU A 107 6.26 6.50 -7.26
C LEU A 107 5.71 6.59 -8.67
N GLY A 108 6.62 6.56 -9.64
CA GLY A 108 6.23 6.58 -11.04
C GLY A 108 5.89 7.96 -11.51
N PRO A 109 5.36 8.08 -12.75
CA PRO A 109 5.02 9.38 -13.30
C PRO A 109 3.92 10.04 -12.49
N SER A 110 4.07 11.34 -12.29
CA SER A 110 2.97 12.04 -11.64
C SER A 110 1.88 12.26 -12.66
N GLY A 111 1.01 12.22 -12.39
CA GLY A 111 0.12 12.20 -13.27
C GLY A 111 -0.65 12.65 -14.14
N ARG A 112 0.18 12.98 -14.65
CA ARG A 112 -0.21 13.11 -15.35
C ARG A 112 -0.61 12.63 -15.74
N GLU A 113 -0.33 12.27 -15.81
CA GLU A 113 -0.55 11.80 -16.26
C GLU A 113 -0.57 11.87 -16.52
N GLY A 114 0.03 12.23 -16.39
CA GLY A 114 0.14 12.30 -16.58
C GLY A 114 0.69 12.83 -16.46
N ARG A 115 1.25 13.36 -16.54
CA ARG A 115 1.73 13.93 -16.46
C ARG A 115 1.88 14.64 -15.99
N VAL A 116 2.23 14.83 -15.74
CA VAL A 116 2.43 15.60 -15.38
C VAL A 116 2.72 16.17 -14.86
N GLU A 117 3.18 16.17 -14.77
CA GLU A 117 3.45 16.77 -14.35
C GLU A 117 3.57 17.21 -13.70
N ALA A 118 3.99 17.18 -13.81
CA ALA A 118 4.14 17.70 -13.29
C ALA A 118 4.42 18.14 -12.65
N ARG A 119 4.80 18.15 -12.57
CA ARG A 119 5.01 18.79 -12.13
C ARG A 119 4.99 19.12 -11.49
N GLU A 120 5.16 18.88 -11.49
CA GLU A 120 5.08 19.38 -11.03
C GLU A 120 4.80 19.78 -10.54
N GLU A 121 5.02 19.66 -10.71
CA GLU A 121 4.68 20.02 -10.31
C GLU A 121 4.27 20.10 -9.65
N ALA A 122 4.42 19.93 -9.87
CA ALA A 122 3.95 19.98 -9.28
C ALA A 122 3.73 19.85 -8.59
N PHE A 123 4.06 19.58 -8.56
CA PHE A 123 3.78 19.51 -7.90
C PHE A 123 4.02 19.40 -7.34
N PRO A 124 3.93 19.24 -7.60
CA PRO A 124 4.09 19.12 -6.95
C PRO A 124 4.23 19.00 -6.40
N VAL A 125 4.37 18.81 -6.44
CA VAL A 125 4.30 18.70 -5.88
C VAL A 125 4.47 18.58 -5.32
N GLU A 126 4.67 18.29 -5.31
CA GLU A 126 4.68 18.13 -4.80
C GLU A 126 4.70 18.10 -4.05
N GLU A 127 4.83 18.11 -3.91
CA GLU A 127 4.68 17.98 -3.15
C GLU A 127 4.35 17.84 -2.48
N PRO A 128 4.52 17.86 -2.47
CA PRO A 128 4.08 17.51 -1.76
C PRO A 128 3.83 17.32 -1.13
N ILE A 129 3.95 16.71 -1.36
CA ILE A 129 3.43 16.34 -0.60
C ILE A 129 3.84 16.10 0.28
N SER A 130 4.32 16.22 0.29
CA SER A 130 4.56 15.98 1.09
C SER A 130 4.26 16.03 1.91
N ILE A 131 4.16 15.94 1.73
CA ILE A 131 3.67 15.87 2.69
C ILE A 131 3.70 15.58 3.66
N PRO A 132 3.47 15.75 3.35
CA PRO A 132 3.60 15.55 4.56
C PRO A 132 3.99 14.62 5.37
N ASP A 133 4.93 14.40 5.32
CA ASP A 133 5.54 13.43 6.17
C ASP A 133 5.33 13.74 7.62
N ASP A 134 5.30 14.99 7.91
CA ASP A 134 5.08 15.41 9.29
C ASP A 134 3.72 15.06 9.80
N ASP A 135 2.79 14.95 8.88
CA ASP A 135 1.41 14.65 9.24
C ASP A 135 1.14 13.18 9.36
N ILE A 136 2.09 12.35 8.98
CA ILE A 136 1.90 10.91 8.98
C ILE A 136 2.45 10.33 10.26
N PRO A 137 1.60 9.76 11.10
CA PRO A 137 2.08 9.16 12.35
C PRO A 137 2.73 7.81 12.09
N PHE A 138 3.80 7.57 12.74
CA PHE A 138 4.51 6.31 12.64
C PHE A 138 4.70 5.69 14.00
#